data_a5fdf4cc9839e0951ebc184fd00f88b0
#
_entry.id   a5fdf4cc9839e0951ebc184fd00f88b0
#
_cell.length_a   1.000
_cell.length_b   1.000
_cell.length_c   1.000
_cell.angle_alpha   90.00
_cell.angle_beta   90.00
_cell.angle_gamma   90.00
#
_symmetry.space_group_name_H-M   'P 1'
#
loop_
_entity.id
_entity.type
_entity.pdbx_description
1 polymer ?
#
loop_
_entity_poly.entity_id
_entity_poly.type
_entity_poly.pdbx_seq_one_letter_code
_entity_poly.pdbx_strand_id
1 'polypeptide(L)'
;MFLSKYKRLVLMWLVWCAAATLAVAQKPLEILLVGTSHYNGETDASYRPIIDKLKAYQPDLVIGEYLAPTDARQLPVTQGEARPYQRCLRYLQRRELQTPPLSTKAAAAVRRRLRKNPQLHQQRIDLARYYAYNYDRANAEYQLYLLEETYKGRLSAADQTYYRQAFGPADSLRKVLKMVRPLTEYHRIFFPLLQELGQDQLASMDCQRYGEAFSRASSQTYGQFLTLQAAFKADSTTEQAATFRRINAAKTAYFAYLDAANTSEQAYRIMNAPAFGKLNDDLNFYGDEALFGAPGFPTAAVQAMKTQWQLRNQGMCDNIVRRAREQKAHRVVVAVGSAHTMIMHRMLAAMPHVRVSTYNDLP
;
A
#
# COMPACT_ATOMS: atom_id res chain seq x y z
N MET A 1 -49.90 39.09 -28.70
CA MET A 1 -48.78 38.22 -29.10
C MET A 1 -47.45 38.49 -28.31
N PHE A 2 -47.37 39.51 -27.49
CA PHE A 2 -46.15 39.86 -26.70
C PHE A 2 -46.03 39.14 -25.37
N LEU A 3 -47.12 38.75 -24.72
CA LEU A 3 -47.10 38.09 -23.39
C LEU A 3 -46.59 36.62 -23.35
N SER A 4 -46.60 35.93 -24.51
CA SER A 4 -46.18 34.53 -24.60
C SER A 4 -44.64 34.36 -24.61
N LYS A 5 -43.92 35.36 -25.13
CA LYS A 5 -42.41 35.30 -25.18
C LYS A 5 -41.78 35.55 -23.82
N TYR A 6 -42.35 36.40 -23.00
CA TYR A 6 -41.86 36.69 -21.64
C TYR A 6 -42.01 35.48 -20.69
N LYS A 7 -43.14 34.76 -20.79
CA LYS A 7 -43.35 33.56 -19.98
C LYS A 7 -42.32 32.45 -20.27
N ARG A 8 -41.90 32.29 -21.52
CA ARG A 8 -40.85 31.30 -21.88
C ARG A 8 -39.46 31.70 -21.42
N LEU A 9 -39.10 32.98 -21.44
CA LEU A 9 -37.83 33.49 -20.95
C LEU A 9 -37.72 33.35 -19.42
N VAL A 10 -38.77 33.67 -18.69
CA VAL A 10 -38.80 33.51 -17.21
C VAL A 10 -38.72 32.04 -16.81
N LEU A 11 -39.42 31.15 -17.54
CA LEU A 11 -39.32 29.70 -17.27
C LEU A 11 -37.92 29.15 -17.57
N MET A 12 -37.26 29.57 -18.63
CA MET A 12 -35.86 29.18 -18.92
C MET A 12 -34.90 29.70 -17.85
N TRP A 13 -35.07 30.92 -17.34
CA TRP A 13 -34.26 31.47 -16.23
C TRP A 13 -34.45 30.70 -14.92
N LEU A 14 -35.67 30.32 -14.59
CA LEU A 14 -35.98 29.54 -13.39
C LEU A 14 -35.43 28.11 -13.50
N VAL A 15 -35.44 27.50 -14.67
CA VAL A 15 -34.79 26.17 -14.91
C VAL A 15 -33.27 26.28 -14.83
N TRP A 16 -32.68 27.35 -15.33
CA TRP A 16 -31.23 27.59 -15.22
C TRP A 16 -30.79 27.88 -13.77
N CYS A 17 -31.56 28.65 -13.03
CA CYS A 17 -31.29 28.89 -11.60
C CYS A 17 -31.51 27.62 -10.76
N ALA A 18 -32.51 26.78 -11.06
CA ALA A 18 -32.72 25.50 -10.39
C ALA A 18 -31.61 24.46 -10.74
N ALA A 19 -31.07 24.48 -11.95
CA ALA A 19 -29.94 23.63 -12.33
C ALA A 19 -28.60 24.10 -11.68
N ALA A 20 -28.45 25.39 -11.42
CA ALA A 20 -27.26 25.92 -10.73
C ALA A 20 -27.26 25.66 -9.22
N THR A 21 -28.43 25.46 -8.59
CA THR A 21 -28.55 25.19 -7.13
C THR A 21 -28.42 23.72 -6.75
N LEU A 22 -28.32 22.80 -7.72
CA LEU A 22 -28.12 21.37 -7.46
C LEU A 22 -26.66 20.90 -7.60
N ALA A 23 -25.71 21.77 -7.73
CA ALA A 23 -24.33 21.48 -7.43
C ALA A 23 -24.21 21.29 -5.90
N VAL A 24 -24.74 20.19 -5.38
CA VAL A 24 -24.38 19.73 -4.03
C VAL A 24 -22.87 19.65 -4.03
N ALA A 25 -22.24 20.58 -3.32
CA ALA A 25 -20.78 20.62 -3.21
C ALA A 25 -20.33 19.23 -2.73
N GLN A 26 -19.80 18.45 -3.64
CA GLN A 26 -19.35 17.09 -3.33
C GLN A 26 -18.33 17.22 -2.21
N LYS A 27 -18.60 16.63 -1.04
CA LYS A 27 -17.65 16.66 0.07
C LYS A 27 -16.29 16.19 -0.46
N PRO A 28 -15.21 16.90 -0.18
CA PRO A 28 -13.89 16.49 -0.62
C PRO A 28 -13.55 15.12 -0.04
N LEU A 29 -12.85 14.33 -0.81
CA LEU A 29 -12.27 13.07 -0.34
C LEU A 29 -11.09 13.40 0.57
N GLU A 30 -11.16 13.02 1.83
CA GLU A 30 -10.10 13.21 2.83
C GLU A 30 -9.20 11.97 2.82
N ILE A 31 -7.92 12.15 2.51
CA ILE A 31 -6.92 11.09 2.45
C ILE A 31 -5.84 11.35 3.48
N LEU A 32 -5.65 10.42 4.40
CA LEU A 32 -4.54 10.40 5.34
C LEU A 32 -3.49 9.42 4.84
N LEU A 33 -2.35 9.95 4.39
CA LEU A 33 -1.20 9.13 4.05
C LEU A 33 -0.40 8.77 5.30
N VAL A 34 -0.10 7.49 5.47
CA VAL A 34 0.72 6.96 6.56
C VAL A 34 1.92 6.25 5.95
N GLY A 35 3.06 6.94 5.97
CA GLY A 35 4.34 6.38 5.57
C GLY A 35 4.80 5.34 6.58
N THR A 36 5.11 4.15 6.12
CA THR A 36 5.41 2.98 6.95
C THR A 36 6.78 2.39 6.64
N SER A 37 7.27 1.57 7.57
CA SER A 37 8.31 0.58 7.32
C SER A 37 7.66 -0.78 7.09
N HIS A 38 8.18 -1.55 6.14
CA HIS A 38 7.72 -2.93 5.93
C HIS A 38 8.19 -3.91 7.02
N TYR A 39 9.04 -3.45 7.93
CA TYR A 39 9.50 -4.21 9.10
C TYR A 39 9.17 -3.46 10.38
N ASN A 40 8.39 -4.09 11.25
CA ASN A 40 7.90 -3.54 12.51
C ASN A 40 8.16 -4.60 13.61
N GLY A 41 9.39 -4.64 14.09
CA GLY A 41 9.90 -5.71 14.96
C GLY A 41 9.53 -5.58 16.44
N GLU A 42 9.00 -4.42 16.85
CA GLU A 42 8.62 -4.15 18.23
C GLU A 42 7.36 -4.92 18.68
N THR A 43 7.05 -4.86 19.95
CA THR A 43 5.85 -5.49 20.52
C THR A 43 4.58 -4.77 20.06
N ASP A 44 3.42 -5.45 20.14
CA ASP A 44 2.13 -4.84 19.79
C ASP A 44 1.82 -3.59 20.62
N ALA A 45 2.24 -3.58 21.90
CA ALA A 45 2.08 -2.43 22.79
C ALA A 45 2.80 -1.17 22.25
N SER A 46 3.94 -1.34 21.58
CA SER A 46 4.71 -0.23 21.00
C SER A 46 3.98 0.45 19.83
N TYR A 47 3.05 -0.24 19.16
CA TYR A 47 2.25 0.30 18.05
C TYR A 47 0.87 0.80 18.48
N ARG A 48 0.46 0.56 19.70
CA ARG A 48 -0.85 0.97 20.22
C ARG A 48 -1.15 2.46 20.04
N PRO A 49 -0.23 3.40 20.36
CA PRO A 49 -0.46 4.82 20.16
C PRO A 49 -0.76 5.18 18.69
N ILE A 50 -0.10 4.49 17.74
CA ILE A 50 -0.32 4.71 16.31
C ILE A 50 -1.74 4.25 15.92
N ILE A 51 -2.15 3.06 16.37
CA ILE A 51 -3.50 2.52 16.11
C ILE A 51 -4.56 3.45 16.67
N ASP A 52 -4.41 3.91 17.92
CA ASP A 52 -5.37 4.79 18.58
C ASP A 52 -5.54 6.12 17.84
N LYS A 53 -4.43 6.70 17.38
CA LYS A 53 -4.41 7.93 16.61
C LYS A 53 -5.12 7.76 15.25
N LEU A 54 -4.84 6.66 14.53
CA LEU A 54 -5.51 6.34 13.27
C LEU A 54 -6.99 6.03 13.47
N LYS A 55 -7.36 5.36 14.58
CA LYS A 55 -8.74 5.07 14.93
C LYS A 55 -9.52 6.35 15.26
N ALA A 56 -8.90 7.30 15.96
CA ALA A 56 -9.49 8.61 16.26
C ALA A 56 -9.81 9.42 14.99
N TYR A 57 -9.06 9.21 13.90
CA TYR A 57 -9.37 9.77 12.59
C TYR A 57 -10.68 9.23 12.01
N GLN A 58 -11.20 8.08 12.48
CA GLN A 58 -12.45 7.43 12.04
C GLN A 58 -12.53 7.21 10.52
N PRO A 59 -11.62 6.45 9.91
CA PRO A 59 -11.66 6.24 8.47
C PRO A 59 -12.81 5.33 8.05
N ASP A 60 -13.45 5.66 6.93
CA ASP A 60 -14.45 4.81 6.27
C ASP A 60 -13.79 3.64 5.53
N LEU A 61 -12.52 3.83 5.13
CA LEU A 61 -11.77 2.90 4.30
C LEU A 61 -10.30 2.92 4.66
N VAL A 62 -9.71 1.74 4.75
CA VAL A 62 -8.24 1.55 4.82
C VAL A 62 -7.75 0.93 3.52
N ILE A 63 -6.72 1.54 2.95
CA ILE A 63 -6.09 1.12 1.69
C ILE A 63 -4.63 0.76 1.98
N GLY A 64 -4.15 -0.36 1.43
CA GLY A 64 -2.77 -0.82 1.58
C GLY A 64 -2.01 -0.92 0.26
N GLU A 65 -0.68 -0.97 0.36
CA GLU A 65 0.23 -1.15 -0.77
C GLU A 65 0.23 -2.61 -1.25
N TYR A 66 -0.95 -3.10 -1.58
CA TYR A 66 -1.15 -4.40 -2.21
C TYR A 66 -1.61 -4.23 -3.65
N LEU A 67 -1.21 -5.17 -4.50
CA LEU A 67 -1.68 -5.24 -5.87
C LEU A 67 -3.12 -5.79 -5.91
N ALA A 68 -4.00 -5.09 -6.60
CA ALA A 68 -5.38 -5.54 -6.73
C ALA A 68 -5.49 -6.84 -7.54
N PRO A 69 -6.46 -7.72 -7.26
CA PRO A 69 -6.67 -8.97 -8.01
C PRO A 69 -6.80 -8.81 -9.51
N THR A 70 -7.47 -7.75 -9.96
CA THR A 70 -7.63 -7.42 -11.39
C THR A 70 -6.30 -7.11 -12.04
N ASP A 71 -5.47 -6.33 -11.36
CA ASP A 71 -4.19 -5.86 -11.87
C ASP A 71 -3.14 -7.00 -11.82
N ALA A 72 -3.17 -7.81 -10.75
CA ALA A 72 -2.29 -8.98 -10.60
C ALA A 72 -2.47 -10.01 -11.73
N ARG A 73 -3.70 -10.22 -12.19
CA ARG A 73 -3.99 -11.16 -13.29
C ARG A 73 -3.49 -10.66 -14.65
N GLN A 74 -3.28 -9.37 -14.80
CA GLN A 74 -2.77 -8.76 -16.03
C GLN A 74 -1.23 -8.76 -16.07
N LEU A 75 -0.57 -9.01 -14.96
CA LEU A 75 0.90 -9.08 -14.94
C LEU A 75 1.39 -10.33 -15.67
N PRO A 76 2.43 -10.19 -16.49
CA PRO A 76 3.12 -11.33 -17.06
C PRO A 76 3.61 -12.27 -15.95
N VAL A 77 3.45 -13.58 -16.15
CA VAL A 77 3.86 -14.61 -15.17
C VAL A 77 5.36 -14.58 -14.86
N THR A 78 6.15 -13.98 -15.75
CA THR A 78 7.61 -13.78 -15.60
C THR A 78 7.96 -12.66 -14.63
N GLN A 79 7.04 -11.72 -14.37
CA GLN A 79 7.29 -10.63 -13.44
C GLN A 79 7.43 -11.11 -11.99
N GLY A 80 8.32 -10.45 -11.25
CA GLY A 80 8.61 -10.77 -9.87
C GLY A 80 7.38 -10.73 -8.97
N GLU A 81 6.50 -9.77 -9.22
CA GLU A 81 5.29 -9.49 -8.47
C GLU A 81 4.20 -10.55 -8.67
N ALA A 82 4.16 -11.21 -9.83
CA ALA A 82 3.25 -12.33 -10.10
C ALA A 82 3.67 -13.64 -9.42
N ARG A 83 4.97 -13.84 -9.18
CA ARG A 83 5.55 -15.10 -8.67
C ARG A 83 4.98 -15.57 -7.32
N PRO A 84 4.77 -14.70 -6.31
CA PRO A 84 4.20 -15.12 -5.04
C PRO A 84 2.82 -15.77 -5.20
N TYR A 85 1.96 -15.19 -6.01
CA TYR A 85 0.65 -15.74 -6.29
C TYR A 85 0.68 -17.05 -7.07
N GLN A 86 1.50 -17.11 -8.10
CA GLN A 86 1.70 -18.34 -8.87
C GLN A 86 2.16 -19.50 -7.97
N ARG A 87 3.01 -19.18 -6.98
CA ARG A 87 3.48 -20.15 -5.99
C ARG A 87 2.34 -20.58 -5.05
N CYS A 88 1.56 -19.62 -4.57
CA CYS A 88 0.40 -19.90 -3.73
C CYS A 88 -0.62 -20.78 -4.45
N LEU A 89 -0.99 -20.44 -5.69
CA LEU A 89 -1.92 -21.24 -6.47
C LEU A 89 -1.45 -22.66 -6.67
N ARG A 90 -0.19 -22.85 -7.08
CA ARG A 90 0.40 -24.21 -7.22
C ARG A 90 0.40 -24.99 -5.91
N TYR A 91 0.65 -24.32 -4.78
CA TYR A 91 0.61 -24.94 -3.48
C TYR A 91 -0.81 -25.42 -3.12
N LEU A 92 -1.79 -24.54 -3.28
CA LEU A 92 -3.19 -24.88 -3.00
C LEU A 92 -3.71 -26.00 -3.93
N GLN A 93 -3.34 -25.97 -5.22
CA GLN A 93 -3.70 -27.00 -6.19
C GLN A 93 -3.10 -28.38 -5.84
N ARG A 94 -1.83 -28.44 -5.42
CA ARG A 94 -1.16 -29.70 -5.05
C ARG A 94 -1.72 -30.37 -3.82
N ARG A 95 -2.45 -29.64 -2.98
CA ARG A 95 -3.08 -30.21 -1.78
C ARG A 95 -4.37 -30.94 -2.06
N GLU A 96 -4.71 -31.12 -3.33
CA GLU A 96 -5.92 -31.87 -3.76
C GLU A 96 -7.16 -31.47 -2.97
N LEU A 97 -7.36 -30.17 -2.78
CA LEU A 97 -8.48 -29.67 -2.02
C LEU A 97 -9.78 -30.03 -2.74
N GLN A 98 -10.50 -31.00 -2.20
CA GLN A 98 -11.75 -31.52 -2.76
C GLN A 98 -12.86 -30.46 -2.86
N THR A 99 -12.73 -29.36 -2.10
CA THR A 99 -13.72 -28.28 -2.11
C THR A 99 -13.22 -27.13 -2.98
N PRO A 100 -13.94 -26.81 -4.06
CA PRO A 100 -13.58 -25.63 -4.87
C PRO A 100 -13.69 -24.34 -4.05
N PRO A 101 -12.95 -23.27 -4.44
CA PRO A 101 -13.09 -21.99 -3.76
C PRO A 101 -14.50 -21.43 -3.95
N LEU A 102 -14.93 -20.59 -3.01
CA LEU A 102 -16.24 -19.92 -3.07
C LEU A 102 -16.40 -19.15 -4.37
N SER A 103 -17.62 -19.08 -4.89
CA SER A 103 -17.96 -18.10 -5.90
C SER A 103 -17.95 -16.68 -5.31
N THR A 104 -17.83 -15.65 -6.14
CA THR A 104 -17.88 -14.24 -5.70
C THR A 104 -19.16 -13.92 -4.90
N LYS A 105 -20.32 -14.44 -5.35
CA LYS A 105 -21.59 -14.28 -4.64
C LYS A 105 -21.58 -14.97 -3.28
N ALA A 106 -21.04 -16.19 -3.19
CA ALA A 106 -20.92 -16.93 -1.95
C ALA A 106 -19.95 -16.24 -0.97
N ALA A 107 -18.80 -15.76 -1.45
CA ALA A 107 -17.84 -15.01 -0.63
C ALA A 107 -18.47 -13.74 -0.04
N ALA A 108 -19.25 -12.98 -0.84
CA ALA A 108 -19.97 -11.81 -0.34
C ALA A 108 -21.02 -12.19 0.74
N ALA A 109 -21.70 -13.34 0.58
CA ALA A 109 -22.63 -13.84 1.58
C ALA A 109 -21.90 -14.27 2.87
N VAL A 110 -20.76 -14.93 2.75
CA VAL A 110 -19.91 -15.30 3.89
C VAL A 110 -19.45 -14.07 4.66
N ARG A 111 -18.96 -13.02 3.98
CA ARG A 111 -18.57 -11.76 4.64
C ARG A 111 -19.71 -11.18 5.48
N ARG A 112 -20.93 -11.09 4.90
CA ARG A 112 -22.10 -10.59 5.62
C ARG A 112 -22.43 -11.42 6.88
N ARG A 113 -22.26 -12.75 6.82
CA ARG A 113 -22.46 -13.64 7.96
C ARG A 113 -21.37 -13.45 9.02
N LEU A 114 -20.11 -13.34 8.61
CA LEU A 114 -18.98 -13.11 9.53
C LEU A 114 -19.06 -11.78 10.26
N ARG A 115 -19.63 -10.73 9.64
CA ARG A 115 -19.90 -9.45 10.33
C ARG A 115 -20.93 -9.61 11.47
N LYS A 116 -21.94 -10.49 11.29
CA LYS A 116 -22.96 -10.77 12.31
C LYS A 116 -22.48 -11.78 13.35
N ASN A 117 -21.70 -12.76 12.93
CA ASN A 117 -21.17 -13.82 13.79
C ASN A 117 -19.69 -14.08 13.44
N PRO A 118 -18.75 -13.42 14.13
CA PRO A 118 -17.32 -13.57 13.88
C PRO A 118 -16.76 -14.94 14.22
N GLN A 119 -17.51 -15.79 14.94
CA GLN A 119 -17.07 -17.12 15.39
C GLN A 119 -17.27 -18.22 14.33
N LEU A 120 -17.77 -17.90 13.14
CA LEU A 120 -17.92 -18.86 12.05
C LEU A 120 -16.56 -19.15 11.38
N HIS A 121 -15.66 -19.81 12.13
CA HIS A 121 -14.24 -19.96 11.75
C HIS A 121 -14.05 -20.75 10.46
N GLN A 122 -14.81 -21.82 10.21
CA GLN A 122 -14.72 -22.57 8.95
C GLN A 122 -15.08 -21.71 7.75
N GLN A 123 -16.11 -20.85 7.86
CA GLN A 123 -16.45 -19.92 6.79
C GLN A 123 -15.36 -18.84 6.58
N ARG A 124 -14.66 -18.46 7.64
CA ARG A 124 -13.49 -17.56 7.53
C ARG A 124 -12.33 -18.24 6.80
N ILE A 125 -12.10 -19.52 7.08
CA ILE A 125 -11.10 -20.34 6.36
C ILE A 125 -11.43 -20.41 4.87
N ASP A 126 -12.70 -20.68 4.52
CA ASP A 126 -13.15 -20.70 3.13
C ASP A 126 -12.99 -19.34 2.45
N LEU A 127 -13.27 -18.24 3.17
CA LEU A 127 -13.10 -16.89 2.67
C LEU A 127 -11.61 -16.56 2.43
N ALA A 128 -10.73 -16.94 3.34
CA ALA A 128 -9.27 -16.78 3.16
C ALA A 128 -8.79 -17.54 1.92
N ARG A 129 -9.28 -18.78 1.71
CA ARG A 129 -9.00 -19.56 0.49
C ARG A 129 -9.50 -18.86 -0.77
N TYR A 130 -10.75 -18.37 -0.76
CA TYR A 130 -11.32 -17.62 -1.86
C TYR A 130 -10.43 -16.44 -2.27
N TYR A 131 -9.99 -15.65 -1.31
CA TYR A 131 -9.10 -14.54 -1.56
C TYR A 131 -7.74 -14.98 -2.14
N ALA A 132 -7.13 -16.01 -1.56
CA ALA A 132 -5.86 -16.55 -2.04
C ALA A 132 -5.96 -17.06 -3.50
N TYR A 133 -7.04 -17.77 -3.86
CA TYR A 133 -7.28 -18.24 -5.22
C TYR A 133 -7.57 -17.10 -6.22
N ASN A 134 -8.10 -15.99 -5.73
CA ASN A 134 -8.45 -14.84 -6.57
C ASN A 134 -7.36 -13.77 -6.65
N TYR A 135 -6.16 -14.03 -6.16
CA TYR A 135 -5.05 -13.06 -6.15
C TYR A 135 -5.31 -11.84 -5.24
N ASP A 136 -6.24 -11.97 -4.27
CA ASP A 136 -6.48 -10.94 -3.26
C ASP A 136 -5.64 -11.22 -2.03
N ARG A 137 -4.35 -10.91 -2.14
CA ARG A 137 -3.38 -11.17 -1.08
C ARG A 137 -3.72 -10.39 0.19
N ALA A 138 -4.08 -9.12 0.08
CA ALA A 138 -4.42 -8.26 1.21
C ALA A 138 -5.50 -8.90 2.10
N ASN A 139 -6.60 -9.33 1.48
CA ASN A 139 -7.72 -9.89 2.21
C ASN A 139 -7.48 -11.34 2.64
N ALA A 140 -6.69 -12.12 1.89
CA ALA A 140 -6.25 -13.43 2.34
C ALA A 140 -5.42 -13.33 3.63
N GLU A 141 -4.43 -12.44 3.66
CA GLU A 141 -3.57 -12.19 4.82
C GLU A 141 -4.38 -11.68 6.02
N TYR A 142 -5.34 -10.77 5.80
CA TYR A 142 -6.21 -10.28 6.87
C TYR A 142 -7.07 -11.40 7.49
N GLN A 143 -7.68 -12.26 6.68
CA GLN A 143 -8.46 -13.38 7.24
C GLN A 143 -7.57 -14.38 7.99
N LEU A 144 -6.35 -14.64 7.51
CA LEU A 144 -5.38 -15.49 8.20
C LEU A 144 -4.88 -14.86 9.51
N TYR A 145 -4.62 -13.54 9.51
CA TYR A 145 -4.32 -12.78 10.73
C TYR A 145 -5.43 -12.97 11.79
N LEU A 146 -6.70 -12.82 11.40
CA LEU A 146 -7.82 -13.03 12.31
C LEU A 146 -7.86 -14.45 12.88
N LEU A 147 -7.60 -15.47 12.08
CA LEU A 147 -7.57 -16.88 12.53
C LEU A 147 -6.39 -17.19 13.45
N GLU A 148 -5.23 -16.64 13.14
CA GLU A 148 -3.97 -17.03 13.77
C GLU A 148 -3.60 -16.17 14.98
N GLU A 149 -4.05 -14.91 15.02
CA GLU A 149 -3.76 -14.00 16.13
C GLU A 149 -5.02 -13.72 16.96
N THR A 150 -6.08 -13.21 16.34
CA THR A 150 -7.29 -12.79 17.06
C THR A 150 -8.08 -13.95 17.64
N TYR A 151 -8.25 -15.04 16.89
CA TYR A 151 -9.09 -16.18 17.27
C TYR A 151 -8.29 -17.46 17.61
N LYS A 152 -6.97 -17.38 17.68
CA LYS A 152 -6.07 -18.54 17.90
C LYS A 152 -6.51 -19.44 19.06
N GLY A 153 -6.85 -18.86 20.20
CA GLY A 153 -7.29 -19.59 21.38
C GLY A 153 -8.79 -19.98 21.38
N ARG A 154 -9.53 -19.63 20.32
CA ARG A 154 -10.99 -19.84 20.23
C ARG A 154 -11.38 -20.85 19.15
N LEU A 155 -10.42 -21.34 18.38
CA LEU A 155 -10.63 -22.36 17.36
C LEU A 155 -10.89 -23.72 18.04
N SER A 156 -12.03 -24.34 17.75
CA SER A 156 -12.31 -25.71 18.16
C SER A 156 -11.34 -26.70 17.51
N ALA A 157 -11.26 -27.93 18.04
CA ALA A 157 -10.47 -29.00 17.43
C ALA A 157 -10.92 -29.29 15.98
N ALA A 158 -12.21 -29.18 15.71
CA ALA A 158 -12.76 -29.34 14.36
C ALA A 158 -12.31 -28.19 13.43
N ASP A 159 -12.32 -26.93 13.90
CA ASP A 159 -11.84 -25.78 13.13
C ASP A 159 -10.35 -25.87 12.82
N GLN A 160 -9.53 -26.29 13.81
CA GLN A 160 -8.10 -26.51 13.62
C GLN A 160 -7.82 -27.62 12.60
N THR A 161 -8.61 -28.68 12.63
CA THR A 161 -8.51 -29.78 11.66
C THR A 161 -8.89 -29.28 10.27
N TYR A 162 -9.99 -28.56 10.15
CA TYR A 162 -10.43 -27.96 8.88
C TYR A 162 -9.40 -26.96 8.33
N TYR A 163 -8.81 -26.11 9.19
CA TYR A 163 -7.73 -25.21 8.80
C TYR A 163 -6.51 -25.98 8.25
N ARG A 164 -6.06 -27.04 8.94
CA ARG A 164 -4.93 -27.87 8.47
C ARG A 164 -5.23 -28.58 7.15
N GLN A 165 -6.44 -29.02 6.94
CA GLN A 165 -6.87 -29.60 5.67
C GLN A 165 -6.86 -28.55 4.56
N ALA A 166 -7.38 -27.37 4.83
CA ALA A 166 -7.49 -26.28 3.86
C ALA A 166 -6.12 -25.69 3.46
N PHE A 167 -5.25 -25.48 4.43
CA PHE A 167 -4.00 -24.73 4.23
C PHE A 167 -2.73 -25.49 4.60
N GLY A 168 -2.84 -26.62 5.25
CA GLY A 168 -1.70 -27.32 5.85
C GLY A 168 -1.20 -26.65 7.12
N PRO A 169 0.02 -26.98 7.57
CA PRO A 169 0.64 -26.29 8.68
C PRO A 169 0.74 -24.80 8.37
N ALA A 170 0.44 -23.95 9.36
CA ALA A 170 0.50 -22.49 9.23
C ALA A 170 1.83 -22.00 8.64
N ASP A 171 2.93 -22.64 9.05
CA ASP A 171 4.27 -22.32 8.55
C ASP A 171 4.43 -22.55 7.04
N SER A 172 3.80 -23.58 6.48
CA SER A 172 3.89 -23.87 5.05
C SER A 172 3.15 -22.84 4.23
N LEU A 173 1.97 -22.41 4.67
CA LEU A 173 1.21 -21.36 3.99
C LEU A 173 1.93 -20.01 4.08
N ARG A 174 2.41 -19.64 5.26
CA ARG A 174 3.20 -18.41 5.46
C ARG A 174 4.42 -18.38 4.52
N LYS A 175 5.17 -19.47 4.40
CA LYS A 175 6.32 -19.56 3.49
C LYS A 175 5.91 -19.39 2.03
N VAL A 176 4.82 -20.03 1.62
CA VAL A 176 4.37 -20.02 0.22
C VAL A 176 3.83 -18.66 -0.21
N LEU A 177 3.06 -18.00 0.65
CA LEU A 177 2.56 -16.64 0.43
C LEU A 177 3.61 -15.57 0.68
N LYS A 178 4.83 -15.92 1.09
CA LYS A 178 5.80 -14.98 1.66
C LYS A 178 5.26 -14.19 2.86
N MET A 179 4.25 -14.70 3.54
CA MET A 179 3.71 -14.17 4.80
C MET A 179 4.59 -14.58 6.00
N VAL A 180 5.83 -14.90 5.76
CA VAL A 180 6.77 -15.48 6.75
C VAL A 180 7.08 -14.52 7.90
N ARG A 181 6.65 -13.27 7.79
CA ARG A 181 6.96 -12.25 8.80
C ARG A 181 5.68 -11.63 9.33
N PRO A 182 5.17 -12.05 10.51
CA PRO A 182 4.08 -11.34 11.19
C PRO A 182 4.53 -9.98 11.74
N LEU A 183 5.61 -9.43 11.22
CA LEU A 183 6.26 -8.18 11.66
C LEU A 183 6.10 -7.07 10.62
N THR A 184 5.09 -7.16 9.75
CA THR A 184 4.79 -6.07 8.81
C THR A 184 3.89 -5.03 9.48
N GLU A 185 3.88 -3.83 8.93
CA GLU A 185 2.94 -2.76 9.29
C GLU A 185 1.49 -3.24 9.29
N TYR A 186 1.13 -4.16 8.39
CA TYR A 186 -0.23 -4.70 8.32
C TYR A 186 -0.58 -5.51 9.54
N HIS A 187 0.29 -6.43 9.98
CA HIS A 187 0.06 -7.26 11.16
C HIS A 187 0.09 -6.44 12.46
N ARG A 188 0.96 -5.43 12.53
CA ARG A 188 1.17 -4.65 13.75
C ARG A 188 0.19 -3.49 13.92
N ILE A 189 -0.31 -2.92 12.81
CA ILE A 189 -1.08 -1.68 12.87
C ILE A 189 -2.41 -1.80 12.11
N PHE A 190 -2.37 -2.14 10.80
CA PHE A 190 -3.56 -1.95 9.96
C PHE A 190 -4.58 -3.07 10.07
N PHE A 191 -4.19 -4.32 10.32
CA PHE A 191 -5.14 -5.40 10.60
C PHE A 191 -5.82 -5.24 11.98
N PRO A 192 -5.10 -4.91 13.08
CA PRO A 192 -5.74 -4.47 14.32
C PRO A 192 -6.69 -3.29 14.13
N LEU A 193 -6.28 -2.25 13.39
CA LEU A 193 -7.11 -1.09 13.10
C LEU A 193 -8.40 -1.49 12.37
N LEU A 194 -8.33 -2.28 11.30
CA LEU A 194 -9.50 -2.80 10.58
C LEU A 194 -10.45 -3.55 11.50
N GLN A 195 -9.92 -4.40 12.36
CA GLN A 195 -10.70 -5.17 13.32
C GLN A 195 -11.46 -4.26 14.29
N GLU A 196 -10.79 -3.24 14.83
CA GLU A 196 -11.39 -2.30 15.78
C GLU A 196 -12.39 -1.34 15.13
N LEU A 197 -12.24 -1.06 13.85
CA LEU A 197 -13.19 -0.30 13.04
C LEU A 197 -14.37 -1.16 12.55
N GLY A 198 -14.34 -2.48 12.76
CA GLY A 198 -15.35 -3.40 12.22
C GLY A 198 -15.31 -3.52 10.68
N GLN A 199 -14.19 -3.14 10.05
CA GLN A 199 -14.01 -3.28 8.61
C GLN A 199 -13.57 -4.71 8.27
N ASP A 200 -14.16 -5.28 7.22
CA ASP A 200 -13.95 -6.69 6.85
C ASP A 200 -12.99 -6.87 5.66
N GLN A 201 -12.47 -5.78 5.10
CA GLN A 201 -11.57 -5.79 3.96
C GLN A 201 -10.56 -4.64 4.01
N LEU A 202 -9.35 -4.92 3.49
CA LEU A 202 -8.36 -3.93 3.11
C LEU A 202 -8.45 -3.70 1.60
N ALA A 203 -8.56 -2.46 1.16
CA ALA A 203 -8.49 -2.15 -0.27
C ALA A 203 -7.04 -2.11 -0.75
N SER A 204 -6.83 -2.38 -2.04
CA SER A 204 -5.50 -2.46 -2.66
C SER A 204 -5.28 -1.32 -3.63
N MET A 205 -4.09 -0.68 -3.57
CA MET A 205 -3.77 0.47 -4.44
C MET A 205 -2.54 0.30 -5.32
N ASP A 206 -1.68 -0.70 -5.07
CA ASP A 206 -0.39 -0.79 -5.77
C ASP A 206 -0.55 -0.85 -7.30
N CYS A 207 0.42 -0.30 -8.01
CA CYS A 207 0.48 -0.25 -9.47
C CYS A 207 1.81 -0.81 -9.95
N GLN A 208 1.81 -2.06 -10.39
CA GLN A 208 3.03 -2.75 -10.85
C GLN A 208 3.22 -2.72 -12.38
N ARG A 209 2.40 -1.96 -13.10
CA ARG A 209 2.53 -1.79 -14.57
C ARG A 209 3.92 -1.36 -15.00
N TYR A 210 4.58 -0.57 -14.18
CA TYR A 210 5.91 0.01 -14.46
C TYR A 210 7.05 -0.74 -13.77
N GLY A 211 6.76 -1.81 -13.01
CA GLY A 211 7.74 -2.53 -12.17
C GLY A 211 8.90 -3.12 -12.96
N GLU A 212 8.64 -3.71 -14.13
CA GLU A 212 9.70 -4.28 -14.98
C GLU A 212 10.64 -3.20 -15.54
N ALA A 213 10.09 -2.08 -16.02
CA ALA A 213 10.90 -0.97 -16.52
C ALA A 213 11.72 -0.31 -15.39
N PHE A 214 11.12 -0.15 -14.21
CA PHE A 214 11.83 0.30 -13.01
C PHE A 214 12.96 -0.65 -12.64
N SER A 215 12.72 -1.96 -12.61
CA SER A 215 13.73 -2.97 -12.27
C SER A 215 14.90 -2.97 -13.24
N ARG A 216 14.66 -2.79 -14.55
CA ARG A 216 15.73 -2.66 -15.55
C ARG A 216 16.58 -1.42 -15.30
N ALA A 217 15.94 -0.26 -15.10
CA ALA A 217 16.66 0.99 -14.83
C ALA A 217 17.45 0.92 -13.52
N SER A 218 16.87 0.33 -12.48
CA SER A 218 17.53 0.11 -11.19
C SER A 218 18.74 -0.79 -11.30
N SER A 219 18.62 -1.91 -12.05
CA SER A 219 19.76 -2.82 -12.28
C SER A 219 20.89 -2.15 -13.05
N GLN A 220 20.56 -1.32 -14.05
CA GLN A 220 21.54 -0.53 -14.79
C GLN A 220 22.24 0.49 -13.90
N THR A 221 21.47 1.22 -13.08
CA THR A 221 22.01 2.17 -12.10
C THR A 221 22.95 1.49 -11.11
N TYR A 222 22.54 0.34 -10.58
CA TYR A 222 23.36 -0.44 -9.66
C TYR A 222 24.68 -0.92 -10.29
N GLY A 223 24.65 -1.39 -11.54
CA GLY A 223 25.87 -1.77 -12.26
C GLY A 223 26.86 -0.61 -12.39
N GLN A 224 26.38 0.59 -12.73
CA GLN A 224 27.22 1.80 -12.83
C GLN A 224 27.71 2.27 -11.44
N PHE A 225 26.88 2.13 -10.40
CA PHE A 225 27.33 2.38 -9.02
C PHE A 225 28.47 1.46 -8.59
N LEU A 226 28.44 0.17 -8.96
CA LEU A 226 29.55 -0.76 -8.69
C LEU A 226 30.85 -0.32 -9.41
N THR A 227 30.75 0.25 -10.61
CA THR A 227 31.90 0.83 -11.32
C THR A 227 32.49 2.02 -10.56
N LEU A 228 31.63 2.92 -10.03
CA LEU A 228 32.09 4.02 -9.16
C LEU A 228 32.75 3.49 -7.89
N GLN A 229 32.19 2.48 -7.26
CA GLN A 229 32.80 1.84 -6.08
C GLN A 229 34.17 1.24 -6.39
N ALA A 230 34.32 0.60 -7.55
CA ALA A 230 35.63 0.05 -7.97
C ALA A 230 36.64 1.17 -8.22
N ALA A 231 36.26 2.26 -8.88
CA ALA A 231 37.10 3.42 -9.08
C ALA A 231 37.55 4.05 -7.76
N PHE A 232 36.66 4.21 -6.79
CA PHE A 232 36.99 4.68 -5.46
C PHE A 232 38.01 3.79 -4.74
N LYS A 233 37.88 2.45 -4.86
CA LYS A 233 38.84 1.49 -4.26
C LYS A 233 40.20 1.54 -4.92
N ALA A 234 40.24 1.80 -6.22
CA ALA A 234 41.51 1.86 -6.97
C ALA A 234 42.28 3.17 -6.68
N ASP A 235 41.59 4.29 -6.66
CA ASP A 235 42.14 5.62 -6.31
C ASP A 235 41.05 6.50 -5.66
N SER A 236 41.24 6.72 -4.37
CA SER A 236 40.28 7.53 -3.59
C SER A 236 40.41 9.04 -3.81
N THR A 237 41.38 9.53 -4.58
CA THR A 237 41.64 10.95 -4.82
C THR A 237 40.91 11.49 -6.04
N THR A 238 40.38 10.65 -6.90
CA THR A 238 39.72 11.02 -8.16
C THR A 238 38.38 11.72 -7.95
N GLU A 239 37.91 12.46 -8.96
CA GLU A 239 36.57 13.07 -8.97
C GLU A 239 35.45 12.01 -8.89
N GLN A 240 35.64 10.86 -9.53
CA GLN A 240 34.72 9.72 -9.40
C GLN A 240 34.64 9.20 -7.95
N ALA A 241 35.77 9.15 -7.26
CA ALA A 241 35.81 8.82 -5.86
C ALA A 241 35.08 9.86 -4.98
N ALA A 242 35.16 11.15 -5.35
CA ALA A 242 34.39 12.20 -4.69
C ALA A 242 32.89 12.02 -4.90
N THR A 243 32.46 11.64 -6.09
CA THR A 243 31.04 11.30 -6.38
C THR A 243 30.58 10.12 -5.52
N PHE A 244 31.36 9.04 -5.44
CA PHE A 244 31.03 7.89 -4.60
C PHE A 244 30.89 8.26 -3.11
N ARG A 245 31.78 9.10 -2.57
CA ARG A 245 31.68 9.60 -1.19
C ARG A 245 30.37 10.37 -0.96
N ARG A 246 29.95 11.22 -1.92
CA ARG A 246 28.70 11.97 -1.81
C ARG A 246 27.47 11.05 -1.79
N ILE A 247 27.47 9.98 -2.59
CA ILE A 247 26.39 8.95 -2.54
C ILE A 247 26.35 8.29 -1.16
N ASN A 248 27.50 7.91 -0.61
CA ASN A 248 27.54 7.29 0.72
C ASN A 248 27.15 8.28 1.84
N ALA A 249 27.49 9.56 1.70
CA ALA A 249 27.06 10.59 2.66
C ALA A 249 25.52 10.71 2.69
N ALA A 250 24.85 10.67 1.54
CA ALA A 250 23.38 10.65 1.46
C ALA A 250 22.79 9.43 2.19
N LYS A 251 23.38 8.25 1.98
CA LYS A 251 22.98 7.02 2.67
C LYS A 251 23.17 7.14 4.19
N THR A 252 24.31 7.67 4.63
CA THR A 252 24.60 7.87 6.07
C THR A 252 23.60 8.85 6.70
N ALA A 253 23.28 9.94 6.01
CA ALA A 253 22.32 10.94 6.49
C ALA A 253 20.90 10.33 6.68
N TYR A 254 20.48 9.47 5.76
CA TYR A 254 19.19 8.76 5.86
C TYR A 254 19.12 7.90 7.14
N PHE A 255 20.12 7.05 7.38
CA PHE A 255 20.11 6.16 8.54
C PHE A 255 20.24 6.96 9.84
N ALA A 256 21.13 7.95 9.90
CA ALA A 256 21.28 8.80 11.10
C ALA A 256 19.97 9.53 11.46
N TYR A 257 19.18 9.94 10.45
CA TYR A 257 17.89 10.59 10.70
C TYR A 257 16.85 9.60 11.24
N LEU A 258 16.84 8.37 10.75
CA LEU A 258 15.92 7.33 11.21
C LEU A 258 16.31 6.82 12.62
N ASP A 259 17.62 6.68 12.90
CA ASP A 259 18.16 6.20 14.17
C ASP A 259 17.90 7.18 15.34
N ALA A 260 17.46 8.42 15.06
CA ALA A 260 17.04 9.38 16.07
C ALA A 260 15.73 8.98 16.79
N ALA A 261 14.99 7.99 16.29
CA ALA A 261 13.76 7.50 16.92
C ALA A 261 14.06 6.60 18.11
N ASN A 262 13.46 6.90 19.27
CA ASN A 262 13.54 6.08 20.47
C ASN A 262 12.29 5.22 20.72
N THR A 263 11.22 5.49 19.98
CA THR A 263 9.94 4.75 20.05
C THR A 263 9.37 4.51 18.66
N SER A 264 8.48 3.52 18.54
CA SER A 264 7.76 3.25 17.28
C SER A 264 6.97 4.48 16.80
N GLU A 265 6.34 5.22 17.70
CA GLU A 265 5.61 6.43 17.33
C GLU A 265 6.55 7.53 16.80
N GLN A 266 7.70 7.74 17.42
CA GLN A 266 8.70 8.67 16.91
C GLN A 266 9.23 8.26 15.53
N ALA A 267 9.46 6.97 15.31
CA ALA A 267 9.86 6.45 14.01
C ALA A 267 8.80 6.77 12.92
N TYR A 268 7.52 6.59 13.26
CA TYR A 268 6.41 6.95 12.36
C TYR A 268 6.32 8.46 12.11
N ARG A 269 6.55 9.29 13.11
CA ARG A 269 6.63 10.75 12.95
C ARG A 269 7.79 11.15 12.03
N ILE A 270 8.95 10.54 12.20
CA ILE A 270 10.14 10.74 11.36
C ILE A 270 9.82 10.33 9.92
N MET A 271 9.32 9.14 9.69
CA MET A 271 9.01 8.61 8.36
C MET A 271 7.95 9.44 7.60
N ASN A 272 7.12 10.18 8.30
CA ASN A 272 6.09 11.04 7.72
C ASN A 272 6.47 12.53 7.68
N ALA A 273 7.70 12.87 8.05
CA ALA A 273 8.21 14.24 7.97
C ALA A 273 8.65 14.59 6.54
N PRO A 274 8.42 15.83 6.05
CA PRO A 274 8.87 16.25 4.73
C PRO A 274 10.38 16.08 4.51
N ALA A 275 11.19 16.34 5.53
CA ALA A 275 12.64 16.15 5.48
C ALA A 275 13.03 14.69 5.18
N PHE A 276 12.28 13.73 5.73
CA PHE A 276 12.53 12.31 5.48
C PHE A 276 12.22 11.91 4.03
N GLY A 277 11.23 12.56 3.40
CA GLY A 277 10.94 12.36 1.97
C GLY A 277 12.13 12.70 1.09
N LYS A 278 12.84 13.81 1.36
CA LYS A 278 14.07 14.17 0.63
C LYS A 278 15.18 13.15 0.85
N LEU A 279 15.37 12.69 2.09
CA LEU A 279 16.36 11.65 2.41
C LEU A 279 16.05 10.31 1.74
N ASN A 280 14.77 9.96 1.60
CA ASN A 280 14.34 8.79 0.83
C ASN A 280 14.72 8.91 -0.65
N ASP A 281 14.47 10.08 -1.26
CA ASP A 281 14.84 10.31 -2.66
C ASP A 281 16.36 10.22 -2.83
N ASP A 282 17.14 10.83 -1.95
CA ASP A 282 18.60 10.76 -1.96
C ASP A 282 19.12 9.32 -1.79
N LEU A 283 18.50 8.52 -0.92
CA LEU A 283 18.86 7.12 -0.73
C LEU A 283 18.51 6.28 -1.97
N ASN A 284 17.25 6.37 -2.44
CA ASN A 284 16.73 5.51 -3.49
C ASN A 284 17.31 5.85 -4.87
N PHE A 285 17.73 7.10 -5.07
CA PHE A 285 18.27 7.61 -6.33
C PHE A 285 19.75 8.04 -6.23
N TYR A 286 20.51 7.43 -5.30
CA TYR A 286 21.96 7.55 -5.19
C TYR A 286 22.48 8.99 -5.00
N GLY A 287 21.76 9.81 -4.25
CA GLY A 287 22.06 11.23 -4.03
C GLY A 287 21.29 12.17 -4.97
N ASP A 288 20.45 11.58 -5.85
CA ASP A 288 19.47 12.27 -6.68
C ASP A 288 20.04 13.41 -7.53
N GLU A 289 19.21 14.40 -7.80
CA GLU A 289 19.50 15.53 -8.69
C GLU A 289 20.74 16.32 -8.31
N ALA A 290 21.13 16.31 -7.04
CA ALA A 290 22.36 16.93 -6.55
C ALA A 290 23.65 16.35 -7.15
N LEU A 291 23.56 15.15 -7.77
CA LEU A 291 24.70 14.45 -8.38
C LEU A 291 24.58 14.33 -9.90
N PHE A 292 23.53 14.85 -10.53
CA PHE A 292 23.40 14.79 -11.97
C PHE A 292 24.55 15.51 -12.67
N GLY A 293 25.17 14.82 -13.63
CA GLY A 293 26.36 15.29 -14.34
C GLY A 293 27.67 15.18 -13.56
N ALA A 294 27.67 14.73 -12.32
CA ALA A 294 28.91 14.47 -11.59
C ALA A 294 29.72 13.35 -12.24
N PRO A 295 31.08 13.40 -12.20
CA PRO A 295 31.94 12.38 -12.81
C PRO A 295 31.60 10.96 -12.40
N GLY A 296 31.25 10.13 -13.38
CA GLY A 296 30.88 8.73 -13.18
C GLY A 296 29.46 8.48 -12.60
N PHE A 297 28.71 9.53 -12.27
CA PHE A 297 27.34 9.38 -11.78
C PHE A 297 26.39 8.89 -12.90
N PRO A 298 25.54 7.88 -12.65
CA PRO A 298 24.69 7.27 -13.67
C PRO A 298 23.44 8.12 -13.97
N THR A 299 23.59 9.38 -14.35
CA THR A 299 22.50 10.36 -14.50
C THR A 299 21.32 9.83 -15.32
N ALA A 300 21.59 9.30 -16.54
CA ALA A 300 20.53 8.85 -17.44
C ALA A 300 19.75 7.64 -16.85
N ALA A 301 20.45 6.69 -16.21
CA ALA A 301 19.84 5.53 -15.60
C ALA A 301 19.01 5.90 -14.36
N VAL A 302 19.50 6.82 -13.53
CA VAL A 302 18.76 7.36 -12.37
C VAL A 302 17.51 8.12 -12.84
N GLN A 303 17.61 8.95 -13.87
CA GLN A 303 16.46 9.65 -14.44
C GLN A 303 15.41 8.68 -14.99
N ALA A 304 15.84 7.62 -15.69
CA ALA A 304 14.92 6.58 -16.15
C ALA A 304 14.23 5.86 -14.97
N MET A 305 14.97 5.56 -13.91
CA MET A 305 14.42 4.95 -12.69
C MET A 305 13.41 5.87 -12.01
N LYS A 306 13.70 7.18 -11.85
CA LYS A 306 12.78 8.19 -11.31
C LYS A 306 11.51 8.31 -12.13
N THR A 307 11.60 8.30 -13.46
CA THR A 307 10.44 8.36 -14.35
C THR A 307 9.49 7.19 -14.09
N GLN A 308 9.99 5.97 -13.99
CA GLN A 308 9.15 4.80 -13.71
C GLN A 308 8.56 4.84 -12.29
N TRP A 309 9.32 5.35 -11.33
CA TRP A 309 8.85 5.57 -9.96
C TRP A 309 7.68 6.57 -9.91
N GLN A 310 7.80 7.70 -10.62
CA GLN A 310 6.73 8.70 -10.72
C GLN A 310 5.46 8.11 -11.33
N LEU A 311 5.59 7.37 -12.43
CA LEU A 311 4.45 6.71 -13.09
C LEU A 311 3.77 5.68 -12.18
N ARG A 312 4.54 4.89 -11.41
CA ARG A 312 3.99 3.96 -10.42
C ARG A 312 3.21 4.70 -9.34
N ASN A 313 3.79 5.77 -8.77
CA ASN A 313 3.13 6.57 -7.73
C ASN A 313 1.85 7.23 -8.25
N GLN A 314 1.84 7.76 -9.48
CA GLN A 314 0.63 8.29 -10.10
C GLN A 314 -0.45 7.21 -10.21
N GLY A 315 -0.11 6.03 -10.70
CA GLY A 315 -1.04 4.90 -10.77
C GLY A 315 -1.59 4.48 -9.41
N MET A 316 -0.77 4.55 -8.34
CA MET A 316 -1.21 4.31 -6.97
C MET A 316 -2.20 5.38 -6.50
N CYS A 317 -1.93 6.66 -6.76
CA CYS A 317 -2.83 7.77 -6.43
C CYS A 317 -4.18 7.63 -7.15
N ASP A 318 -4.16 7.31 -8.44
CA ASP A 318 -5.37 7.07 -9.25
C ASP A 318 -6.19 5.90 -8.67
N ASN A 319 -5.52 4.83 -8.25
CA ASN A 319 -6.16 3.67 -7.60
C ASN A 319 -6.80 4.06 -6.27
N ILE A 320 -6.14 4.85 -5.42
CA ILE A 320 -6.70 5.32 -4.15
C ILE A 320 -8.01 6.06 -4.39
N VAL A 321 -8.01 7.08 -5.25
CA VAL A 321 -9.19 7.90 -5.53
C VAL A 321 -10.30 7.07 -6.15
N ARG A 322 -9.97 6.18 -7.07
CA ARG A 322 -10.93 5.25 -7.69
C ARG A 322 -11.57 4.33 -6.65
N ARG A 323 -10.77 3.67 -5.79
CA ARG A 323 -11.28 2.77 -4.74
C ARG A 323 -12.15 3.49 -3.72
N ALA A 324 -11.76 4.68 -3.30
CA ALA A 324 -12.56 5.49 -2.39
C ALA A 324 -13.94 5.80 -3.00
N ARG A 325 -13.99 6.22 -4.27
CA ARG A 325 -15.23 6.51 -4.98
C ARG A 325 -16.10 5.26 -5.18
N GLU A 326 -15.53 4.14 -5.58
CA GLU A 326 -16.23 2.85 -5.75
C GLU A 326 -16.91 2.41 -4.44
N GLN A 327 -16.27 2.68 -3.30
CA GLN A 327 -16.77 2.31 -1.97
C GLN A 327 -17.56 3.44 -1.27
N LYS A 328 -17.73 4.59 -1.93
CA LYS A 328 -18.37 5.78 -1.39
C LYS A 328 -17.76 6.25 -0.06
N ALA A 329 -16.45 6.05 0.07
CA ALA A 329 -15.71 6.49 1.25
C ALA A 329 -15.38 7.97 1.15
N HIS A 330 -15.39 8.66 2.31
CA HIS A 330 -15.07 10.07 2.44
C HIS A 330 -13.77 10.30 3.19
N ARG A 331 -13.44 9.42 4.14
CA ARG A 331 -12.22 9.48 4.95
C ARG A 331 -11.43 8.21 4.78
N VAL A 332 -10.25 8.32 4.21
CA VAL A 332 -9.42 7.18 3.81
C VAL A 332 -8.08 7.23 4.54
N VAL A 333 -7.69 6.13 5.16
CA VAL A 333 -6.31 5.90 5.61
C VAL A 333 -5.58 5.08 4.56
N VAL A 334 -4.41 5.54 4.15
CA VAL A 334 -3.56 4.86 3.17
C VAL A 334 -2.25 4.45 3.83
N ALA A 335 -2.04 3.13 3.95
CA ALA A 335 -0.77 2.55 4.38
C ALA A 335 0.17 2.39 3.19
N VAL A 336 1.31 3.06 3.21
CA VAL A 336 2.26 3.03 2.10
C VAL A 336 3.70 3.10 2.61
N GLY A 337 4.63 2.43 1.94
CA GLY A 337 6.05 2.57 2.26
C GLY A 337 6.48 4.04 2.27
N SER A 338 7.23 4.45 3.30
CA SER A 338 7.57 5.87 3.55
C SER A 338 8.24 6.58 2.36
N ALA A 339 8.92 5.83 1.50
CA ALA A 339 9.51 6.36 0.26
C ALA A 339 8.48 6.89 -0.75
N HIS A 340 7.23 6.49 -0.64
CA HIS A 340 6.13 6.97 -1.49
C HIS A 340 5.40 8.19 -0.94
N THR A 341 5.48 8.44 0.38
CA THR A 341 4.58 9.37 1.08
C THR A 341 4.61 10.77 0.48
N MET A 342 5.79 11.37 0.33
CA MET A 342 5.89 12.76 -0.11
C MET A 342 5.57 13.00 -1.58
N ILE A 343 5.94 12.07 -2.45
CA ILE A 343 5.59 12.15 -3.87
C ILE A 343 4.07 11.97 -4.06
N MET A 344 3.46 11.00 -3.37
CA MET A 344 2.01 10.77 -3.42
C MET A 344 1.24 11.92 -2.79
N HIS A 345 1.74 12.51 -1.70
CA HIS A 345 1.12 13.72 -1.11
C HIS A 345 1.00 14.84 -2.14
N ARG A 346 2.09 15.16 -2.85
CA ARG A 346 2.07 16.20 -3.90
C ARG A 346 1.10 15.85 -5.03
N MET A 347 1.09 14.60 -5.49
CA MET A 347 0.20 14.15 -6.57
C MET A 347 -1.27 14.21 -6.17
N LEU A 348 -1.62 13.72 -4.99
CA LEU A 348 -2.99 13.75 -4.47
C LEU A 348 -3.48 15.17 -4.18
N ALA A 349 -2.62 16.04 -3.63
CA ALA A 349 -2.95 17.44 -3.38
C ALA A 349 -3.29 18.23 -4.64
N ALA A 350 -2.76 17.81 -5.79
CA ALA A 350 -3.07 18.41 -7.10
C ALA A 350 -4.39 17.89 -7.71
N MET A 351 -5.02 16.84 -7.12
CA MET A 351 -6.26 16.28 -7.65
C MET A 351 -7.48 17.08 -7.22
N PRO A 352 -8.47 17.29 -8.09
CA PRO A 352 -9.67 18.03 -7.74
C PRO A 352 -10.51 17.28 -6.70
N HIS A 353 -11.06 18.02 -5.73
CA HIS A 353 -11.89 17.50 -4.64
C HIS A 353 -11.19 16.47 -3.74
N VAL A 354 -9.86 16.53 -3.62
CA VAL A 354 -9.06 15.74 -2.69
C VAL A 354 -8.44 16.67 -1.66
N ARG A 355 -8.51 16.29 -0.40
CA ARG A 355 -7.72 16.84 0.71
C ARG A 355 -6.80 15.75 1.20
N VAL A 356 -5.51 16.02 1.23
CA VAL A 356 -4.50 15.05 1.68
C VAL A 356 -3.80 15.60 2.92
N SER A 357 -3.57 14.73 3.87
CA SER A 357 -2.78 14.95 5.09
C SER A 357 -1.85 13.76 5.32
N THR A 358 -0.88 13.93 6.20
CA THR A 358 0.05 12.89 6.62
C THR A 358 -0.20 12.50 8.08
N TYR A 359 0.43 11.43 8.53
CA TYR A 359 0.37 10.99 9.93
C TYR A 359 0.71 12.12 10.92
N ASN A 360 1.60 13.05 10.54
CA ASN A 360 2.03 14.15 11.41
C ASN A 360 0.97 15.27 11.55
N ASP A 361 0.00 15.34 10.67
CA ASP A 361 -1.09 16.32 10.71
C ASP A 361 -2.21 15.88 11.66
N LEU A 362 -2.17 14.65 12.17
CA LEU A 362 -3.09 14.19 13.20
C LEU A 362 -2.71 14.77 14.58
N PRO A 363 -3.70 15.09 15.44
CA PRO A 363 -3.48 15.59 16.79
C PRO A 363 -2.75 14.60 17.71
#